data_dc2be25474235cfb111700512fd79511
#
_entry.id   dc2be25474235cfb111700512fd79511
#
_cell.length_a   1.000
_cell.length_b   1.000
_cell.length_c   1.000
_cell.angle_alpha   90.00
_cell.angle_beta   90.00
_cell.angle_gamma   90.00
#
_symmetry.space_group_name_H-M   'P 1'
#
loop_
_entity.id
_entity.type
_entity.pdbx_description
1 polymer ?
#
loop_
_entity_poly.entity_id
_entity_poly.type
_entity_poly.pdbx_seq_one_letter_code
_entity_poly.pdbx_strand_id
1 'polypeptide(L)'
;GNSLGRKTIAELLNTPVKPVPQSTTLDENDRFQPIIDFPNFLLIVLKITRMKEQGFDPLKLSLDDKELLNEFEKITITADFVKRFAYNLLKAKYFLDNYVVHHTLGEDRISENPWKLQRYYKNGNAIYLKDLSEDKPVQAELVQLLSMFEVTFTAKQRKNYLFYCLYHLFENDNISDYLVFMRDLADKYFFDVYLNAEKLNERNQPKPNSFDDTMIRNGHLNVELENVERDFNRIYPKGAPNIPLYVFDYTDYKIWRKYAEELRGEKAKKGDAKRIGFFQDLGCSDFELEVFNNFYFSRTRKSLEHYYPQAKAGSDKPISSEDINCFGNFAMIGSDANSSGSDWNPIDKKNRYLDSKSNQVSTASLKFRIMLQICQDNYDDGIKNETAKRPFGLEWNVDDMNEHQERMLKIVMKS
;
A
#
# COMPACT_ATOMS: atom_id res chain seq x y z
N GLY A 1 48.47 -19.61 16.49
CA GLY A 1 47.72 -19.50 15.25
C GLY A 1 46.91 -20.76 15.01
N ASN A 2 45.62 -20.80 15.39
CA ASN A 2 44.72 -21.91 15.06
C ASN A 2 44.14 -21.67 13.65
N SER A 3 44.57 -22.48 12.69
CA SER A 3 43.96 -22.58 11.38
C SER A 3 42.59 -23.23 11.55
N LEU A 4 41.52 -22.46 11.48
CA LEU A 4 40.18 -22.99 11.30
C LEU A 4 40.12 -23.69 9.94
N GLY A 5 40.16 -25.02 9.93
CA GLY A 5 40.06 -25.85 8.75
C GLY A 5 38.74 -25.51 8.03
N ARG A 6 38.83 -25.13 6.75
CA ARG A 6 37.66 -24.91 5.87
C ARG A 6 36.96 -26.25 5.67
N LYS A 7 35.81 -26.45 6.25
CA LYS A 7 34.93 -27.61 5.98
C LYS A 7 34.41 -27.54 4.57
N THR A 8 34.39 -28.64 3.86
CA THR A 8 33.71 -28.76 2.58
C THR A 8 32.19 -28.74 2.74
N ILE A 9 31.44 -28.39 1.68
CA ILE A 9 29.99 -28.42 1.69
C ILE A 9 29.46 -29.81 2.08
N ALA A 10 30.09 -30.87 1.63
CA ALA A 10 29.74 -32.25 1.99
C ALA A 10 29.92 -32.53 3.49
N GLU A 11 30.98 -32.01 4.10
CA GLU A 11 31.21 -32.13 5.55
C GLU A 11 30.21 -31.29 6.37
N LEU A 12 29.78 -30.15 5.84
CA LEU A 12 28.73 -29.32 6.46
C LEU A 12 27.35 -29.99 6.39
N LEU A 13 27.01 -30.61 5.27
CA LEU A 13 25.74 -31.33 5.09
C LEU A 13 25.67 -32.61 5.95
N ASN A 14 26.79 -33.28 6.19
CA ASN A 14 26.87 -34.48 7.02
C ASN A 14 27.17 -34.19 8.50
N THR A 15 27.37 -32.94 8.87
CA THR A 15 27.54 -32.58 10.29
C THR A 15 26.16 -32.56 10.95
N PRO A 16 25.89 -33.37 11.99
CA PRO A 16 24.60 -33.30 12.69
C PRO A 16 24.42 -31.87 13.19
N VAL A 17 23.34 -31.22 12.72
CA VAL A 17 22.95 -29.91 13.23
C VAL A 17 22.65 -30.11 14.71
N LYS A 18 23.55 -29.62 15.59
CA LYS A 18 23.22 -29.54 17.01
C LYS A 18 21.95 -28.74 17.11
N PRO A 19 20.89 -29.26 17.75
CA PRO A 19 19.70 -28.44 17.97
C PRO A 19 20.20 -27.14 18.63
N VAL A 20 19.94 -26.03 17.95
CA VAL A 20 20.11 -24.72 18.58
C VAL A 20 19.28 -24.79 19.84
N PRO A 21 19.85 -24.51 21.04
CA PRO A 21 19.05 -24.41 22.24
C PRO A 21 17.87 -23.49 21.88
N GLN A 22 16.64 -23.98 21.98
CA GLN A 22 15.46 -23.14 21.91
C GLN A 22 15.68 -22.10 23.00
N SER A 23 16.11 -20.90 22.58
CA SER A 23 16.13 -19.77 23.48
C SER A 23 14.70 -19.55 23.87
N THR A 24 14.45 -19.79 25.12
CA THR A 24 13.19 -19.56 25.82
C THR A 24 12.56 -18.26 25.36
N THR A 25 11.29 -18.37 24.90
CA THR A 25 10.34 -17.29 24.73
C THR A 25 10.65 -16.27 23.62
N LEU A 26 10.71 -16.71 22.37
CA LEU A 26 10.00 -15.96 21.34
C LEU A 26 8.53 -16.26 21.58
N ASP A 27 7.77 -15.24 21.94
CA ASP A 27 6.33 -15.32 22.09
C ASP A 27 5.76 -15.99 20.83
N GLU A 28 4.94 -17.04 20.96
CA GLU A 28 4.35 -17.72 19.79
C GLU A 28 3.57 -16.76 18.89
N ASN A 29 3.27 -15.55 19.41
CA ASN A 29 2.61 -14.45 18.74
C ASN A 29 3.50 -13.65 17.75
N ASP A 30 4.82 -13.84 17.73
CA ASP A 30 5.77 -13.17 16.84
C ASP A 30 6.07 -13.96 15.55
N ARG A 31 5.21 -14.88 15.15
CA ARG A 31 5.35 -15.59 13.88
C ARG A 31 4.93 -14.69 12.73
N PHE A 32 5.92 -14.14 12.04
CA PHE A 32 5.70 -13.41 10.78
C PHE A 32 5.18 -14.34 9.69
N GLN A 33 4.11 -13.96 9.01
CA GLN A 33 3.69 -14.64 7.81
C GLN A 33 4.64 -14.32 6.66
N PRO A 34 5.09 -15.30 5.88
CA PRO A 34 5.82 -15.04 4.65
C PRO A 34 4.97 -14.20 3.70
N ILE A 35 5.54 -13.11 3.19
CA ILE A 35 4.86 -12.24 2.21
C ILE A 35 4.99 -12.77 0.78
N ILE A 36 5.90 -13.70 0.54
CA ILE A 36 6.15 -14.37 -0.74
C ILE A 36 6.49 -15.84 -0.48
N ASP A 37 6.03 -16.73 -1.34
CA ASP A 37 6.41 -18.13 -1.29
C ASP A 37 7.85 -18.35 -1.82
N PHE A 38 8.44 -19.48 -1.43
CA PHE A 38 9.83 -19.77 -1.72
C PHE A 38 10.13 -19.92 -3.22
N PRO A 39 9.30 -20.58 -4.06
CA PRO A 39 9.52 -20.66 -5.50
C PRO A 39 9.57 -19.28 -6.18
N ASN A 40 8.62 -18.39 -5.87
CA ASN A 40 8.63 -17.03 -6.41
C ASN A 40 9.84 -16.22 -5.92
N PHE A 41 10.25 -16.40 -4.66
CA PHE A 41 11.47 -15.78 -4.14
C PHE A 41 12.72 -16.24 -4.90
N LEU A 42 12.86 -17.54 -5.20
CA LEU A 42 13.96 -18.06 -6.00
C LEU A 42 13.98 -17.46 -7.41
N LEU A 43 12.83 -17.28 -8.05
CA LEU A 43 12.72 -16.63 -9.37
C LEU A 43 13.14 -15.16 -9.32
N ILE A 44 12.76 -14.43 -8.25
CA ILE A 44 13.23 -13.05 -8.03
C ILE A 44 14.76 -13.03 -7.91
N VAL A 45 15.35 -13.91 -7.11
CA VAL A 45 16.82 -14.01 -6.95
C VAL A 45 17.50 -14.37 -8.27
N LEU A 46 16.89 -15.27 -9.04
CA LEU A 46 17.38 -15.63 -10.37
C LEU A 46 17.37 -14.43 -11.31
N LYS A 47 16.27 -13.69 -11.37
CA LYS A 47 16.14 -12.47 -12.18
C LYS A 47 17.20 -11.44 -11.79
N ILE A 48 17.37 -11.16 -10.49
CA ILE A 48 18.41 -10.26 -9.97
C ILE A 48 19.81 -10.73 -10.38
N THR A 49 20.09 -12.03 -10.23
CA THR A 49 21.42 -12.61 -10.56
C THR A 49 21.78 -12.39 -12.02
N ARG A 50 20.78 -12.43 -12.89
CA ARG A 50 20.96 -12.30 -14.36
C ARG A 50 20.92 -10.87 -14.87
N MET A 51 20.43 -9.90 -14.09
CA MET A 51 20.31 -8.49 -14.52
C MET A 51 21.64 -7.89 -15.03
N LYS A 52 22.79 -8.40 -14.60
CA LYS A 52 24.12 -7.95 -15.02
C LYS A 52 24.73 -8.83 -16.14
N GLU A 53 24.00 -9.82 -16.63
CA GLU A 53 24.48 -10.69 -17.71
C GLU A 53 24.28 -9.99 -19.07
N GLN A 54 25.31 -10.02 -19.92
CA GLN A 54 25.22 -9.42 -21.25
C GLN A 54 24.16 -10.14 -22.09
N GLY A 55 23.25 -9.37 -22.69
CA GLY A 55 22.17 -9.89 -23.54
C GLY A 55 21.00 -10.50 -22.78
N PHE A 56 20.98 -10.41 -21.45
CA PHE A 56 19.81 -10.84 -20.68
C PHE A 56 18.66 -9.82 -20.82
N ASP A 57 17.51 -10.32 -21.19
CA ASP A 57 16.27 -9.55 -21.25
C ASP A 57 15.38 -9.88 -20.01
N PRO A 58 15.30 -8.98 -19.02
CA PRO A 58 14.55 -9.25 -17.81
C PRO A 58 13.03 -9.38 -18.04
N LEU A 59 12.51 -8.88 -19.17
CA LEU A 59 11.09 -9.03 -19.52
C LEU A 59 10.72 -10.47 -19.88
N LYS A 60 11.71 -11.28 -20.31
CA LYS A 60 11.49 -12.69 -20.71
C LYS A 60 11.57 -13.68 -19.57
N LEU A 61 12.04 -13.30 -18.38
CA LEU A 61 12.08 -14.19 -17.22
C LEU A 61 10.76 -14.08 -16.45
N SER A 62 10.04 -15.19 -16.39
CA SER A 62 8.79 -15.29 -15.64
C SER A 62 9.06 -15.36 -14.13
N LEU A 63 8.23 -14.63 -13.36
CA LEU A 63 8.18 -14.76 -11.91
C LEU A 63 7.05 -15.71 -11.44
N ASP A 64 6.44 -16.47 -12.33
CA ASP A 64 5.42 -17.46 -11.99
C ASP A 64 6.07 -18.72 -11.42
N ASP A 65 5.64 -19.14 -10.22
CA ASP A 65 6.16 -20.33 -9.53
C ASP A 65 6.09 -21.61 -10.36
N LYS A 66 5.11 -21.70 -11.26
CA LYS A 66 4.94 -22.82 -12.21
C LYS A 66 6.07 -22.89 -13.23
N GLU A 67 6.72 -21.77 -13.50
CA GLU A 67 7.83 -21.67 -14.44
C GLU A 67 9.21 -21.87 -13.79
N LEU A 68 9.27 -22.15 -12.48
CA LEU A 68 10.54 -22.26 -11.75
C LEU A 68 11.55 -23.19 -12.44
N LEU A 69 11.16 -24.42 -12.71
CA LEU A 69 12.06 -25.40 -13.33
C LEU A 69 12.42 -24.99 -14.77
N ASN A 70 11.46 -24.55 -15.57
CA ASN A 70 11.67 -24.08 -16.92
C ASN A 70 12.64 -22.91 -16.99
N GLU A 71 12.58 -21.97 -16.04
CA GLU A 71 13.50 -20.84 -16.01
C GLU A 71 14.93 -21.26 -15.64
N PHE A 72 15.10 -22.24 -14.74
CA PHE A 72 16.41 -22.78 -14.41
C PHE A 72 16.99 -23.67 -15.53
N GLU A 73 16.19 -24.39 -16.28
CA GLU A 73 16.62 -25.22 -17.41
C GLU A 73 17.19 -24.37 -18.58
N LYS A 74 16.78 -23.11 -18.69
CA LYS A 74 17.32 -22.18 -19.70
C LYS A 74 18.75 -21.71 -19.41
N ILE A 75 19.34 -22.11 -18.29
CA ILE A 75 20.62 -21.58 -17.80
C ILE A 75 21.69 -22.66 -17.81
N THR A 76 22.88 -22.30 -18.31
CA THR A 76 24.04 -23.13 -18.11
C THR A 76 24.56 -22.98 -16.68
N ILE A 77 24.35 -23.99 -15.86
CA ILE A 77 24.75 -24.00 -14.46
C ILE A 77 26.25 -24.27 -14.36
N THR A 78 27.01 -23.21 -14.08
CA THR A 78 28.45 -23.27 -13.84
C THR A 78 28.77 -23.07 -12.36
N ALA A 79 29.97 -23.43 -11.90
CA ALA A 79 30.40 -23.19 -10.53
C ALA A 79 30.33 -21.69 -10.16
N ASP A 80 30.62 -20.80 -11.09
CA ASP A 80 30.56 -19.36 -10.86
C ASP A 80 29.11 -18.86 -10.77
N PHE A 81 28.21 -19.40 -11.58
CA PHE A 81 26.77 -19.11 -11.46
C PHE A 81 26.26 -19.54 -10.08
N VAL A 82 26.58 -20.77 -9.63
CA VAL A 82 26.15 -21.28 -8.34
C VAL A 82 26.64 -20.38 -7.19
N LYS A 83 27.89 -19.95 -7.23
CA LYS A 83 28.45 -19.03 -6.22
C LYS A 83 27.73 -17.69 -6.19
N ARG A 84 27.52 -17.08 -7.38
CA ARG A 84 26.80 -15.79 -7.50
C ARG A 84 25.35 -15.94 -7.02
N PHE A 85 24.66 -16.98 -7.46
CA PHE A 85 23.27 -17.23 -7.08
C PHE A 85 23.13 -17.44 -5.57
N ALA A 86 24.00 -18.28 -4.96
CA ALA A 86 23.99 -18.52 -3.52
C ALA A 86 24.27 -17.23 -2.72
N TYR A 87 25.22 -16.42 -3.15
CA TYR A 87 25.49 -15.12 -2.53
C TYR A 87 24.26 -14.19 -2.64
N ASN A 88 23.67 -14.10 -3.84
CA ASN A 88 22.51 -13.26 -4.08
C ASN A 88 21.27 -13.75 -3.32
N LEU A 89 21.12 -15.06 -3.15
CA LEU A 89 20.05 -15.65 -2.35
C LEU A 89 20.13 -15.19 -0.89
N LEU A 90 21.31 -15.26 -0.29
CA LEU A 90 21.53 -14.80 1.09
C LEU A 90 21.35 -13.30 1.23
N LYS A 91 21.86 -12.51 0.27
CA LYS A 91 21.71 -11.05 0.26
C LYS A 91 20.25 -10.64 0.08
N ALA A 92 19.52 -11.28 -0.86
CA ALA A 92 18.10 -11.03 -1.07
C ALA A 92 17.27 -11.40 0.17
N LYS A 93 17.59 -12.53 0.82
CA LYS A 93 16.94 -12.93 2.08
C LYS A 93 17.17 -11.90 3.18
N TYR A 94 18.39 -11.39 3.31
CA TYR A 94 18.71 -10.33 4.25
C TYR A 94 17.86 -9.07 4.00
N PHE A 95 17.71 -8.63 2.73
CA PHE A 95 16.88 -7.49 2.42
C PHE A 95 15.39 -7.76 2.63
N LEU A 96 14.90 -8.93 2.23
CA LEU A 96 13.52 -9.31 2.44
C LEU A 96 13.14 -9.29 3.93
N ASP A 97 14.04 -9.79 4.80
CA ASP A 97 13.78 -9.88 6.23
C ASP A 97 13.92 -8.54 6.98
N ASN A 98 14.69 -7.59 6.44
CA ASN A 98 15.01 -6.37 7.16
C ASN A 98 14.44 -5.10 6.53
N TYR A 99 14.17 -5.09 5.22
CA TYR A 99 13.77 -3.89 4.45
C TYR A 99 12.35 -3.98 3.90
N VAL A 100 11.66 -5.09 4.10
CA VAL A 100 10.26 -5.27 3.69
C VAL A 100 9.41 -5.50 4.93
N VAL A 101 8.17 -5.00 4.91
CA VAL A 101 7.26 -5.12 6.07
C VAL A 101 6.85 -6.58 6.31
N HIS A 102 6.66 -6.90 7.58
CA HIS A 102 6.08 -8.15 8.03
C HIS A 102 4.75 -7.89 8.70
N HIS A 103 3.80 -8.82 8.53
CA HIS A 103 2.53 -8.78 9.23
C HIS A 103 2.61 -9.70 10.45
N THR A 104 2.33 -9.16 11.63
CA THR A 104 2.29 -9.95 12.86
C THR A 104 1.05 -10.84 12.89
N LEU A 105 1.24 -12.12 13.26
CA LEU A 105 0.14 -13.03 13.59
C LEU A 105 -0.24 -12.79 15.06
N GLY A 106 -1.13 -11.89 15.29
CA GLY A 106 -1.82 -11.70 16.57
C GLY A 106 -3.28 -11.46 16.27
N GLU A 107 -4.16 -11.69 17.21
CA GLU A 107 -5.51 -11.14 17.11
C GLU A 107 -5.37 -9.68 16.74
N ASP A 108 -6.03 -9.26 15.65
CA ASP A 108 -6.14 -7.86 15.25
C ASP A 108 -6.69 -7.09 16.45
N ARG A 109 -5.81 -6.72 17.35
CA ARG A 109 -6.12 -5.74 18.38
C ARG A 109 -6.38 -4.46 17.62
N ILE A 110 -7.64 -4.13 17.58
CA ILE A 110 -8.32 -3.06 16.88
C ILE A 110 -7.58 -1.70 16.92
N SER A 111 -6.51 -1.59 17.67
CA SER A 111 -5.77 -0.37 17.96
C SER A 111 -4.29 -0.36 17.54
N GLU A 112 -3.72 -1.47 17.09
CA GLU A 112 -2.28 -1.51 16.79
C GLU A 112 -2.03 -1.83 15.31
N ASN A 113 -1.14 -1.05 14.68
CA ASN A 113 -0.66 -1.32 13.33
C ASN A 113 0.05 -2.69 13.28
N PRO A 114 -0.47 -3.68 12.55
CA PRO A 114 0.09 -5.02 12.50
C PRO A 114 1.38 -5.10 11.66
N TRP A 115 1.70 -4.05 10.91
CA TRP A 115 2.85 -4.00 10.03
C TRP A 115 4.11 -3.60 10.78
N LYS A 116 5.14 -4.42 10.70
CA LYS A 116 6.45 -4.17 11.30
C LYS A 116 7.52 -4.11 10.22
N LEU A 117 8.38 -3.11 10.30
CA LEU A 117 9.57 -2.95 9.48
C LEU A 117 10.75 -2.87 10.42
N GLN A 118 11.34 -4.03 10.73
CA GLN A 118 12.32 -4.20 11.79
C GLN A 118 13.47 -5.08 11.33
N ARG A 119 14.63 -4.87 11.91
CA ARG A 119 15.82 -5.68 11.71
C ARG A 119 16.32 -6.26 13.02
N TYR A 120 16.96 -7.40 12.93
CA TYR A 120 17.67 -7.97 14.07
C TYR A 120 18.90 -7.13 14.41
N TYR A 121 19.01 -6.77 15.67
CA TYR A 121 20.13 -6.04 16.22
C TYR A 121 20.78 -6.87 17.34
N LYS A 122 22.13 -7.02 17.29
CA LYS A 122 22.90 -7.75 18.29
C LYS A 122 23.68 -6.75 19.15
N ASN A 123 23.48 -6.83 20.46
CA ASN A 123 24.26 -6.07 21.44
C ASN A 123 24.82 -7.06 22.49
N GLY A 124 26.10 -7.32 22.45
CA GLY A 124 26.71 -8.37 23.25
C GLY A 124 26.14 -9.75 22.92
N ASN A 125 25.53 -10.41 23.91
CA ASN A 125 24.84 -11.70 23.74
C ASN A 125 23.34 -11.58 23.49
N ALA A 126 22.76 -10.37 23.57
CA ALA A 126 21.34 -10.15 23.35
C ALA A 126 21.07 -9.89 21.87
N ILE A 127 19.99 -10.50 21.34
CA ILE A 127 19.45 -10.24 20.00
C ILE A 127 18.03 -9.71 20.20
N TYR A 128 17.72 -8.57 19.58
CA TYR A 128 16.39 -7.97 19.65
C TYR A 128 16.05 -7.30 18.31
N LEU A 129 14.76 -7.07 18.10
CA LEU A 129 14.25 -6.38 16.94
C LEU A 129 14.29 -4.86 17.17
N LYS A 130 14.79 -4.12 16.18
CA LYS A 130 14.82 -2.66 16.16
C LYS A 130 14.23 -2.16 14.85
N ASP A 131 13.55 -1.03 14.87
CA ASP A 131 13.07 -0.38 13.66
C ASP A 131 14.20 -0.24 12.64
N LEU A 132 13.89 -0.37 11.36
CA LEU A 132 14.86 -0.25 10.28
C LEU A 132 15.54 1.12 10.30
N SER A 133 14.76 2.19 10.43
CA SER A 133 15.25 3.57 10.54
C SER A 133 15.09 4.11 11.94
N GLU A 134 16.12 4.86 12.41
CA GLU A 134 16.04 5.66 13.64
C GLU A 134 15.25 6.95 13.43
N ASP A 135 15.19 7.43 12.19
CA ASP A 135 14.33 8.54 11.78
C ASP A 135 12.88 8.08 11.74
N LYS A 136 12.08 8.56 12.70
CA LYS A 136 10.69 8.13 12.87
C LYS A 136 9.77 8.51 11.68
N PRO A 137 9.86 9.70 11.10
CA PRO A 137 9.20 10.04 9.82
C PRO A 137 9.51 9.05 8.72
N VAL A 138 10.78 8.78 8.43
CA VAL A 138 11.23 7.84 7.40
C VAL A 138 10.69 6.42 7.67
N GLN A 139 10.84 5.94 8.91
CA GLN A 139 10.33 4.63 9.32
C GLN A 139 8.83 4.49 9.07
N ALA A 140 8.07 5.48 9.48
CA ALA A 140 6.62 5.44 9.37
C ALA A 140 6.15 5.49 7.92
N GLU A 141 6.79 6.29 7.08
CA GLU A 141 6.40 6.39 5.66
C GLU A 141 6.79 5.13 4.87
N LEU A 142 7.94 4.53 5.15
CA LEU A 142 8.30 3.22 4.58
C LEU A 142 7.28 2.14 4.96
N VAL A 143 6.82 2.11 6.22
CA VAL A 143 5.77 1.18 6.66
C VAL A 143 4.47 1.43 5.87
N GLN A 144 4.06 2.66 5.66
CA GLN A 144 2.84 2.98 4.89
C GLN A 144 2.97 2.54 3.44
N LEU A 145 4.06 2.88 2.75
CA LEU A 145 4.27 2.51 1.35
C LEU A 145 4.33 1.00 1.14
N LEU A 146 5.15 0.30 1.93
CA LEU A 146 5.29 -1.15 1.81
C LEU A 146 3.99 -1.89 2.15
N SER A 147 3.28 -1.47 3.21
CA SER A 147 2.00 -2.07 3.58
C SER A 147 0.90 -1.77 2.56
N MET A 148 0.90 -0.59 1.94
CA MET A 148 0.00 -0.27 0.82
C MET A 148 0.18 -1.29 -0.31
N PHE A 149 1.41 -1.52 -0.77
CA PHE A 149 1.67 -2.52 -1.82
C PHE A 149 1.24 -3.93 -1.40
N GLU A 150 1.49 -4.31 -0.13
CA GLU A 150 1.11 -5.62 0.39
C GLU A 150 -0.40 -5.87 0.43
N VAL A 151 -1.21 -4.86 0.74
CA VAL A 151 -2.66 -5.01 0.79
C VAL A 151 -3.32 -4.87 -0.57
N THR A 152 -2.81 -3.98 -1.42
CA THR A 152 -3.40 -3.67 -2.73
C THR A 152 -3.14 -4.77 -3.75
N PHE A 153 -1.89 -5.25 -3.82
CA PHE A 153 -1.49 -6.18 -4.85
C PHE A 153 -1.90 -7.62 -4.55
N THR A 154 -2.41 -8.30 -5.57
CA THR A 154 -2.63 -9.75 -5.53
C THR A 154 -1.30 -10.49 -5.40
N ALA A 155 -1.32 -11.75 -4.96
CA ALA A 155 -0.11 -12.58 -4.89
C ALA A 155 0.69 -12.60 -6.21
N LYS A 156 -0.02 -12.57 -7.36
CA LYS A 156 0.61 -12.51 -8.68
C LYS A 156 1.31 -11.18 -8.96
N GLN A 157 0.75 -10.06 -8.51
CA GLN A 157 1.30 -8.71 -8.71
C GLN A 157 2.39 -8.39 -7.69
N ARG A 158 2.30 -8.96 -6.50
CA ARG A 158 3.19 -8.69 -5.36
C ARG A 158 4.64 -9.03 -5.66
N LYS A 159 4.90 -10.11 -6.39
CA LYS A 159 6.25 -10.52 -6.79
C LYS A 159 6.97 -9.49 -7.67
N ASN A 160 6.23 -8.69 -8.46
CA ASN A 160 6.84 -7.66 -9.29
C ASN A 160 7.42 -6.52 -8.42
N TYR A 161 6.61 -5.93 -7.51
CA TYR A 161 7.13 -4.85 -6.68
C TYR A 161 8.24 -5.34 -5.73
N LEU A 162 8.16 -6.57 -5.22
CA LEU A 162 9.24 -7.16 -4.41
C LEU A 162 10.53 -7.31 -5.21
N PHE A 163 10.44 -7.71 -6.48
CA PHE A 163 11.60 -7.73 -7.35
C PHE A 163 12.21 -6.33 -7.50
N TYR A 164 11.39 -5.29 -7.73
CA TYR A 164 11.90 -3.92 -7.87
C TYR A 164 12.56 -3.41 -6.58
N CYS A 165 11.93 -3.63 -5.44
CA CYS A 165 12.50 -3.28 -4.13
C CYS A 165 13.84 -3.98 -3.88
N LEU A 166 13.87 -5.29 -4.04
CA LEU A 166 15.10 -6.05 -3.80
C LEU A 166 16.20 -5.67 -4.80
N TYR A 167 15.87 -5.48 -6.08
CA TYR A 167 16.86 -5.06 -7.07
C TYR A 167 17.44 -3.68 -6.76
N HIS A 168 16.60 -2.70 -6.37
CA HIS A 168 17.07 -1.39 -5.91
C HIS A 168 18.04 -1.53 -4.72
N LEU A 169 17.67 -2.34 -3.72
CA LEU A 169 18.50 -2.55 -2.53
C LEU A 169 19.83 -3.29 -2.82
N PHE A 170 19.90 -4.05 -3.89
CA PHE A 170 21.16 -4.61 -4.38
C PHE A 170 22.12 -3.57 -4.91
N GLU A 171 21.61 -2.49 -5.48
CA GLU A 171 22.40 -1.38 -6.02
C GLU A 171 22.66 -0.30 -4.96
N ASN A 172 21.67 -0.01 -4.10
CA ASN A 172 21.77 1.01 -3.05
C ASN A 172 20.87 0.65 -1.85
N ASP A 173 21.46 0.38 -0.71
CA ASP A 173 20.77 0.02 0.53
C ASP A 173 20.68 1.18 1.55
N ASN A 174 20.95 2.40 1.11
CA ASN A 174 20.71 3.59 1.93
C ASN A 174 19.21 3.77 2.17
N ILE A 175 18.82 3.94 3.44
CA ILE A 175 17.41 3.96 3.86
C ILE A 175 16.68 5.21 3.32
N SER A 176 17.35 6.35 3.25
CA SER A 176 16.75 7.58 2.72
C SER A 176 16.52 7.48 1.21
N ASP A 177 17.49 6.93 0.48
CA ASP A 177 17.36 6.69 -0.96
C ASP A 177 16.29 5.61 -1.25
N TYR A 178 16.19 4.62 -0.37
CA TYR A 178 15.12 3.62 -0.47
C TYR A 178 13.73 4.24 -0.28
N LEU A 179 13.56 5.18 0.66
CA LEU A 179 12.30 5.92 0.79
C LEU A 179 11.97 6.72 -0.48
N VAL A 180 12.94 7.41 -1.05
CA VAL A 180 12.75 8.15 -2.32
C VAL A 180 12.32 7.19 -3.43
N PHE A 181 13.06 6.08 -3.59
CA PHE A 181 12.70 5.04 -4.55
C PHE A 181 11.28 4.51 -4.36
N MET A 182 10.85 4.26 -3.12
CA MET A 182 9.50 3.75 -2.83
C MET A 182 8.41 4.76 -3.16
N ARG A 183 8.66 6.06 -2.97
CA ARG A 183 7.77 7.14 -3.40
C ARG A 183 7.65 7.18 -4.91
N ASP A 184 8.79 7.19 -5.61
CA ASP A 184 8.85 7.22 -7.07
C ASP A 184 8.18 5.98 -7.67
N LEU A 185 8.37 4.81 -7.08
CA LEU A 185 7.71 3.57 -7.48
C LEU A 185 6.18 3.67 -7.32
N ALA A 186 5.70 4.21 -6.20
CA ALA A 186 4.27 4.40 -5.98
C ALA A 186 3.68 5.42 -6.98
N ASP A 187 4.36 6.53 -7.19
CA ASP A 187 3.96 7.54 -8.16
C ASP A 187 3.95 6.95 -9.58
N LYS A 188 4.97 6.18 -9.97
CA LYS A 188 5.03 5.55 -11.28
C LYS A 188 3.94 4.52 -11.51
N TYR A 189 3.58 3.72 -10.52
CA TYR A 189 2.40 2.84 -10.61
C TYR A 189 1.13 3.66 -10.85
N PHE A 190 0.93 4.73 -10.08
CA PHE A 190 -0.27 5.54 -10.22
C PHE A 190 -0.33 6.25 -11.58
N PHE A 191 0.73 6.98 -11.94
CA PHE A 191 0.72 7.83 -13.12
C PHE A 191 0.91 7.07 -14.43
N ASP A 192 1.80 6.08 -14.48
CA ASP A 192 2.21 5.44 -15.73
C ASP A 192 1.53 4.09 -15.98
N VAL A 193 0.88 3.50 -14.97
CA VAL A 193 0.08 2.29 -15.14
C VAL A 193 -1.42 2.59 -14.96
N TYR A 194 -1.83 3.08 -13.78
CA TYR A 194 -3.24 3.26 -13.47
C TYR A 194 -3.88 4.49 -14.11
N LEU A 195 -3.11 5.50 -14.52
CA LEU A 195 -3.55 6.64 -15.34
C LEU A 195 -3.09 6.54 -16.80
N ASN A 196 -2.89 5.33 -17.30
CA ASN A 196 -2.55 5.08 -18.69
C ASN A 196 -3.50 4.04 -19.31
N ALA A 197 -4.43 4.50 -20.16
CA ALA A 197 -5.43 3.65 -20.78
C ALA A 197 -4.82 2.49 -21.59
N GLU A 198 -3.62 2.67 -22.16
CA GLU A 198 -2.93 1.62 -22.92
C GLU A 198 -2.45 0.46 -22.04
N LYS A 199 -2.23 0.72 -20.75
CA LYS A 199 -1.78 -0.27 -19.76
C LYS A 199 -2.95 -1.01 -19.08
N LEU A 200 -4.18 -0.55 -19.26
CA LEU A 200 -5.38 -1.10 -18.65
C LEU A 200 -6.21 -1.93 -19.65
N ASN A 201 -6.88 -2.95 -19.14
CA ASN A 201 -7.87 -3.73 -19.87
C ASN A 201 -9.26 -3.08 -19.78
N GLU A 202 -10.27 -3.69 -20.40
CA GLU A 202 -11.66 -3.21 -20.41
C GLU A 202 -12.30 -3.07 -19.03
N ARG A 203 -11.72 -3.71 -18.00
CA ARG A 203 -12.16 -3.60 -16.59
C ARG A 203 -11.29 -2.66 -15.79
N ASN A 204 -10.54 -1.81 -16.43
CA ASN A 204 -9.56 -0.90 -15.82
C ASN A 204 -8.52 -1.58 -14.91
N GLN A 205 -8.24 -2.87 -15.14
CA GLN A 205 -7.16 -3.57 -14.43
C GLN A 205 -5.90 -3.58 -15.29
N PRO A 206 -4.70 -3.53 -14.66
CA PRO A 206 -3.45 -3.62 -15.39
C PRO A 206 -3.38 -4.88 -16.26
N LYS A 207 -3.00 -4.71 -17.52
CA LYS A 207 -2.77 -5.80 -18.47
C LYS A 207 -1.61 -6.69 -17.99
N PRO A 208 -1.57 -7.97 -18.36
CA PRO A 208 -0.38 -8.80 -18.13
C PRO A 208 0.88 -8.09 -18.60
N ASN A 209 1.96 -8.17 -17.82
CA ASN A 209 3.27 -7.57 -18.05
C ASN A 209 3.33 -6.03 -18.01
N SER A 210 2.19 -5.31 -17.89
CA SER A 210 2.20 -3.85 -17.89
C SER A 210 3.10 -3.24 -16.81
N PHE A 211 3.32 -3.94 -15.69
CA PHE A 211 4.23 -3.49 -14.65
C PHE A 211 5.68 -3.55 -15.11
N ASP A 212 6.16 -4.72 -15.55
CA ASP A 212 7.54 -4.88 -16.02
C ASP A 212 7.81 -4.02 -17.25
N ASP A 213 6.88 -3.94 -18.21
CA ASP A 213 6.98 -3.08 -19.40
C ASP A 213 7.07 -1.58 -19.06
N THR A 214 6.56 -1.18 -17.90
CA THR A 214 6.63 0.22 -17.44
C THR A 214 7.86 0.47 -16.57
N MET A 215 8.22 -0.50 -15.71
CA MET A 215 9.31 -0.35 -14.73
C MET A 215 10.68 -0.73 -15.28
N ILE A 216 10.76 -1.50 -16.37
CA ILE A 216 12.03 -1.94 -16.94
C ILE A 216 12.21 -1.30 -18.32
N ARG A 217 13.23 -0.45 -18.43
CA ARG A 217 13.57 0.21 -19.68
C ARG A 217 15.03 -0.09 -20.05
N ASN A 218 15.26 -0.57 -21.28
CA ASN A 218 16.59 -0.96 -21.74
C ASN A 218 17.32 -1.94 -20.82
N GLY A 219 16.58 -2.86 -20.19
CA GLY A 219 17.14 -3.85 -19.28
C GLY A 219 17.44 -3.33 -17.86
N HIS A 220 17.09 -2.09 -17.55
CA HIS A 220 17.32 -1.47 -16.24
C HIS A 220 16.02 -1.04 -15.59
N LEU A 221 15.99 -1.07 -14.26
CA LEU A 221 14.87 -0.52 -13.48
C LEU A 221 14.84 1.00 -13.64
N ASN A 222 13.69 1.53 -14.00
CA ASN A 222 13.44 2.96 -14.18
C ASN A 222 12.11 3.35 -13.53
N VAL A 223 12.16 4.16 -12.49
CA VAL A 223 11.00 4.71 -11.78
C VAL A 223 10.71 6.17 -12.12
N GLU A 224 11.46 6.78 -13.05
CA GLU A 224 11.16 8.12 -13.56
C GLU A 224 9.81 8.12 -14.30
N LEU A 225 9.00 9.15 -14.06
CA LEU A 225 7.70 9.30 -14.70
C LEU A 225 7.86 9.55 -16.21
N GLU A 226 6.99 8.92 -16.99
CA GLU A 226 6.91 9.19 -18.43
C GLU A 226 6.27 10.58 -18.66
N ASN A 227 6.75 11.27 -19.70
CA ASN A 227 6.16 12.55 -20.11
C ASN A 227 4.95 12.30 -21.02
N VAL A 228 3.82 11.91 -20.42
CA VAL A 228 2.55 11.64 -21.10
C VAL A 228 1.43 12.44 -20.46
N GLU A 229 0.42 12.79 -21.25
CA GLU A 229 -0.78 13.42 -20.74
C GLU A 229 -1.56 12.45 -19.85
N ARG A 230 -1.96 12.91 -18.67
CA ARG A 230 -2.70 12.14 -17.68
C ARG A 230 -4.00 12.85 -17.35
N ASP A 231 -5.12 12.24 -17.71
CA ASP A 231 -6.46 12.72 -17.41
C ASP A 231 -7.24 11.66 -16.65
N PHE A 232 -7.41 11.88 -15.36
CA PHE A 232 -8.13 10.98 -14.48
C PHE A 232 -9.57 10.76 -14.93
N ASN A 233 -10.26 11.82 -15.30
CA ASN A 233 -11.69 11.75 -15.66
C ASN A 233 -11.90 11.07 -17.02
N ARG A 234 -10.91 11.10 -17.90
CA ARG A 234 -10.94 10.33 -19.15
C ARG A 234 -10.76 8.82 -18.90
N ILE A 235 -9.92 8.44 -17.95
CA ILE A 235 -9.67 7.04 -17.59
C ILE A 235 -10.83 6.48 -16.75
N TYR A 236 -11.31 7.26 -15.79
CA TYR A 236 -12.36 6.89 -14.85
C TYR A 236 -13.52 7.91 -14.93
N PRO A 237 -14.29 7.90 -16.04
CA PRO A 237 -15.42 8.82 -16.20
C PRO A 237 -16.52 8.51 -15.20
N LYS A 238 -17.41 9.48 -14.97
CA LYS A 238 -18.66 9.23 -14.24
C LYS A 238 -19.45 8.11 -14.89
N GLY A 239 -20.12 7.31 -14.08
CA GLY A 239 -20.83 6.11 -14.52
C GLY A 239 -19.94 4.87 -14.65
N ALA A 240 -18.61 4.98 -14.50
CA ALA A 240 -17.69 3.86 -14.55
C ALA A 240 -17.44 3.29 -13.13
N PRO A 241 -18.01 2.12 -12.79
CA PRO A 241 -17.89 1.57 -11.43
C PRO A 241 -16.53 0.89 -11.17
N ASN A 242 -15.70 0.72 -12.21
CA ASN A 242 -14.48 -0.09 -12.14
C ASN A 242 -13.23 0.78 -11.94
N ILE A 243 -13.09 1.38 -10.76
CA ILE A 243 -11.84 2.05 -10.37
C ILE A 243 -10.99 1.04 -9.57
N PRO A 244 -9.73 0.80 -9.95
CA PRO A 244 -8.86 -0.15 -9.25
C PRO A 244 -8.61 0.22 -7.78
N LEU A 245 -8.49 -0.77 -6.90
CA LEU A 245 -8.23 -0.55 -5.47
C LEU A 245 -6.96 0.26 -5.23
N TYR A 246 -5.95 0.09 -6.09
CA TYR A 246 -4.72 0.87 -6.00
C TYR A 246 -4.95 2.38 -6.01
N VAL A 247 -5.91 2.86 -6.79
CA VAL A 247 -6.24 4.29 -6.87
C VAL A 247 -6.71 4.82 -5.50
N PHE A 248 -7.48 4.02 -4.78
CA PHE A 248 -7.98 4.39 -3.44
C PHE A 248 -6.89 4.27 -2.37
N ASP A 249 -6.11 3.19 -2.37
CA ASP A 249 -5.03 3.01 -1.42
C ASP A 249 -3.93 4.07 -1.62
N TYR A 250 -3.59 4.39 -2.86
CA TYR A 250 -2.68 5.49 -3.16
C TYR A 250 -3.24 6.85 -2.72
N THR A 251 -4.56 7.08 -2.86
CA THR A 251 -5.23 8.29 -2.36
C THR A 251 -5.09 8.40 -0.83
N ASP A 252 -5.37 7.31 -0.12
CA ASP A 252 -5.21 7.27 1.34
C ASP A 252 -3.74 7.52 1.75
N TYR A 253 -2.78 6.96 1.02
CA TYR A 253 -1.35 7.24 1.24
C TYR A 253 -1.02 8.73 1.02
N LYS A 254 -1.50 9.36 -0.05
CA LYS A 254 -1.24 10.79 -0.34
C LYS A 254 -1.90 11.70 0.70
N ILE A 255 -3.09 11.37 1.19
CA ILE A 255 -3.75 12.08 2.31
C ILE A 255 -2.89 11.93 3.59
N TRP A 256 -2.47 10.71 3.92
CA TRP A 256 -1.62 10.45 5.08
C TRP A 256 -0.27 11.19 4.97
N ARG A 257 0.34 11.18 3.80
CA ARG A 257 1.61 11.88 3.55
C ARG A 257 1.47 13.38 3.73
N LYS A 258 0.39 13.98 3.17
CA LYS A 258 0.08 15.41 3.39
C LYS A 258 -0.03 15.72 4.90
N TYR A 259 -0.74 14.87 5.65
CA TYR A 259 -0.79 15.00 7.11
C TYR A 259 0.60 14.90 7.75
N ALA A 260 1.39 13.92 7.35
CA ALA A 260 2.72 13.69 7.93
C ALA A 260 3.69 14.85 7.66
N GLU A 261 3.60 15.47 6.49
CA GLU A 261 4.44 16.63 6.12
C GLU A 261 3.99 17.93 6.80
N GLU A 262 2.70 18.16 6.96
CA GLU A 262 2.17 19.45 7.44
C GLU A 262 1.92 19.50 8.95
N LEU A 263 1.50 18.40 9.56
CA LEU A 263 0.99 18.41 10.95
C LEU A 263 1.67 17.42 11.89
N ARG A 264 2.29 16.34 11.38
CA ARG A 264 2.87 15.31 12.22
C ARG A 264 4.08 15.84 12.98
N GLY A 265 4.14 15.55 14.29
CA GLY A 265 5.22 16.04 15.16
C GLY A 265 5.03 17.48 15.66
N GLU A 266 4.17 18.26 15.04
CA GLU A 266 3.74 19.55 15.58
C GLU A 266 2.58 19.35 16.56
N LYS A 267 2.58 20.08 17.68
CA LYS A 267 1.42 20.16 18.59
C LYS A 267 0.37 21.09 17.99
N ALA A 268 -0.10 20.78 16.78
CA ALA A 268 -1.08 21.59 16.08
C ALA A 268 -2.42 21.54 16.85
N LYS A 269 -2.70 22.60 17.59
CA LYS A 269 -3.93 22.78 18.35
C LYS A 269 -5.09 23.12 17.42
N LYS A 270 -6.31 22.83 17.87
CA LYS A 270 -7.51 23.36 17.18
C LYS A 270 -7.42 24.87 17.10
N GLY A 271 -7.63 25.42 15.90
CA GLY A 271 -7.50 26.86 15.61
C GLY A 271 -6.15 27.30 15.06
N ASP A 272 -5.13 26.47 15.04
CA ASP A 272 -3.86 26.80 14.40
C ASP A 272 -4.03 26.93 12.87
N ALA A 273 -3.42 27.96 12.27
CA ALA A 273 -3.58 28.26 10.85
C ALA A 273 -3.19 27.08 9.92
N LYS A 274 -2.11 26.35 10.24
CA LYS A 274 -1.71 25.15 9.49
C LYS A 274 -2.77 24.06 9.54
N ARG A 275 -3.34 23.82 10.73
CA ARG A 275 -4.38 22.79 10.92
C ARG A 275 -5.67 23.19 10.21
N ILE A 276 -6.05 24.47 10.27
CA ILE A 276 -7.20 25.00 9.51
C ILE A 276 -6.97 24.80 8.01
N GLY A 277 -5.80 25.19 7.49
CA GLY A 277 -5.45 25.03 6.06
C GLY A 277 -5.49 23.58 5.60
N PHE A 278 -4.96 22.66 6.41
CA PHE A 278 -5.00 21.22 6.11
C PHE A 278 -6.44 20.70 5.93
N PHE A 279 -7.35 21.01 6.86
CA PHE A 279 -8.74 20.57 6.79
C PHE A 279 -9.52 21.30 5.70
N GLN A 280 -9.21 22.57 5.41
CA GLN A 280 -9.77 23.29 4.25
C GLN A 280 -9.39 22.63 2.93
N ASP A 281 -8.16 22.15 2.78
CA ASP A 281 -7.74 21.40 1.60
C ASP A 281 -8.50 20.06 1.46
N LEU A 282 -8.83 19.40 2.56
CA LEU A 282 -9.66 18.21 2.57
C LEU A 282 -11.15 18.51 2.33
N GLY A 283 -11.59 19.76 2.50
CA GLY A 283 -12.97 20.20 2.32
C GLY A 283 -13.89 19.90 3.49
N CYS A 284 -13.36 19.76 4.70
CA CYS A 284 -14.16 19.44 5.88
C CYS A 284 -13.72 20.26 7.10
N SER A 285 -14.54 20.25 8.15
CA SER A 285 -14.17 20.77 9.45
C SER A 285 -13.12 19.90 10.16
N ASP A 286 -12.48 20.48 11.16
CA ASP A 286 -11.44 19.86 11.96
C ASP A 286 -11.96 18.66 12.76
N PHE A 287 -11.27 17.53 12.67
CA PHE A 287 -11.49 16.34 13.50
C PHE A 287 -10.19 15.81 14.14
N GLU A 288 -10.29 14.75 14.93
CA GLU A 288 -9.17 14.24 15.71
C GLU A 288 -8.01 13.73 14.85
N LEU A 289 -6.80 14.29 15.06
CA LEU A 289 -5.59 13.95 14.30
C LEU A 289 -5.11 12.50 14.53
N GLU A 290 -5.56 11.88 15.62
CA GLU A 290 -5.30 10.49 15.95
C GLU A 290 -5.75 9.53 14.85
N VAL A 291 -6.76 9.89 14.06
CA VAL A 291 -7.20 9.14 12.88
C VAL A 291 -6.05 8.95 11.89
N PHE A 292 -5.27 10.00 11.65
CA PHE A 292 -4.11 9.93 10.76
C PHE A 292 -2.91 9.26 11.41
N ASN A 293 -2.68 9.49 12.70
CA ASN A 293 -1.58 8.88 13.46
C ASN A 293 -1.70 7.36 13.53
N ASN A 294 -2.93 6.88 13.73
CA ASN A 294 -3.24 5.46 13.91
C ASN A 294 -3.60 4.76 12.59
N PHE A 295 -3.61 5.49 11.47
CA PHE A 295 -3.93 4.91 10.17
C PHE A 295 -2.89 3.87 9.75
N TYR A 296 -3.37 2.76 9.23
CA TYR A 296 -2.58 1.73 8.58
C TYR A 296 -3.37 1.04 7.46
N PHE A 297 -2.67 0.45 6.50
CA PHE A 297 -3.29 -0.33 5.45
C PHE A 297 -3.70 -1.71 5.97
N SER A 298 -5.00 -2.00 5.95
CA SER A 298 -5.57 -3.24 6.49
C SER A 298 -5.85 -4.26 5.40
N ARG A 299 -5.46 -5.52 5.64
CA ARG A 299 -5.79 -6.66 4.76
C ARG A 299 -7.29 -6.91 4.64
N THR A 300 -8.09 -6.46 5.60
CA THR A 300 -9.55 -6.61 5.61
C THR A 300 -10.29 -5.46 4.93
N ARG A 301 -9.62 -4.33 4.65
CA ARG A 301 -10.20 -3.15 3.99
C ARG A 301 -10.05 -3.28 2.47
N LYS A 302 -10.91 -4.10 1.84
CA LYS A 302 -10.85 -4.40 0.40
C LYS A 302 -12.18 -4.20 -0.32
N SER A 303 -13.20 -3.72 0.37
CA SER A 303 -14.49 -3.43 -0.24
C SER A 303 -14.61 -1.96 -0.60
N LEU A 304 -15.12 -1.68 -1.81
CA LEU A 304 -15.52 -0.34 -2.19
C LEU A 304 -16.95 -0.10 -1.73
N GLU A 305 -17.15 0.99 -1.02
CA GLU A 305 -18.43 1.45 -0.54
C GLU A 305 -18.88 2.68 -1.30
N HIS A 306 -20.14 2.68 -1.77
CA HIS A 306 -20.83 3.87 -2.21
C HIS A 306 -21.28 4.64 -0.98
N TYR A 307 -20.80 5.85 -0.76
CA TYR A 307 -21.24 6.64 0.39
C TYR A 307 -22.72 7.00 0.26
N TYR A 308 -23.16 7.55 -0.88
CA TYR A 308 -24.58 7.53 -1.24
C TYR A 308 -24.92 6.16 -1.84
N PRO A 309 -25.85 5.41 -1.24
CA PRO A 309 -26.05 4.00 -1.55
C PRO A 309 -26.69 3.77 -2.93
N GLN A 310 -26.19 2.74 -3.63
CA GLN A 310 -26.67 2.38 -4.96
C GLN A 310 -28.17 2.06 -5.00
N ALA A 311 -28.70 1.41 -3.96
CA ALA A 311 -30.13 1.06 -3.88
C ALA A 311 -31.07 2.28 -3.85
N LYS A 312 -30.55 3.48 -3.55
CA LYS A 312 -31.33 4.73 -3.46
C LYS A 312 -31.15 5.66 -4.66
N ALA A 313 -30.36 5.24 -5.65
CA ALA A 313 -30.15 5.99 -6.89
C ALA A 313 -30.95 5.39 -8.04
N GLY A 314 -31.31 6.21 -9.04
CA GLY A 314 -32.04 5.77 -10.23
C GLY A 314 -32.67 6.93 -11.01
N SER A 315 -33.35 6.62 -12.12
CA SER A 315 -33.94 7.61 -13.00
C SER A 315 -35.03 8.49 -12.33
N ASP A 316 -35.76 7.91 -11.38
CA ASP A 316 -36.84 8.59 -10.65
C ASP A 316 -36.41 8.96 -9.22
N LYS A 317 -35.12 8.99 -8.94
CA LYS A 317 -34.55 9.33 -7.65
C LYS A 317 -33.80 10.66 -7.69
N PRO A 318 -33.59 11.31 -6.53
CA PRO A 318 -32.86 12.57 -6.45
C PRO A 318 -31.43 12.54 -7.05
N ILE A 319 -30.81 11.37 -7.06
CA ILE A 319 -29.46 11.16 -7.59
C ILE A 319 -29.51 10.02 -8.60
N SER A 320 -28.88 10.20 -9.76
CA SER A 320 -28.88 9.21 -10.83
C SER A 320 -27.90 8.06 -10.54
N SER A 321 -28.11 6.93 -11.21
CA SER A 321 -27.16 5.80 -11.15
C SER A 321 -25.79 6.12 -11.76
N GLU A 322 -25.74 7.09 -12.67
CA GLU A 322 -24.49 7.58 -13.27
C GLU A 322 -23.70 8.42 -12.25
N ASP A 323 -24.36 9.35 -11.56
CA ASP A 323 -23.70 10.25 -10.62
C ASP A 323 -23.09 9.52 -9.44
N ILE A 324 -23.74 8.46 -8.93
CA ILE A 324 -23.20 7.71 -7.79
C ILE A 324 -21.95 6.89 -8.13
N ASN A 325 -21.76 6.53 -9.41
CA ASN A 325 -20.60 5.78 -9.88
C ASN A 325 -19.49 6.77 -10.29
N CYS A 326 -18.97 7.49 -9.31
CA CYS A 326 -17.86 8.41 -9.48
C CYS A 326 -16.84 8.24 -8.34
N PHE A 327 -15.60 8.61 -8.60
CA PHE A 327 -14.52 8.51 -7.58
C PHE A 327 -14.87 9.29 -6.31
N GLY A 328 -15.59 10.40 -6.43
CA GLY A 328 -16.03 11.21 -5.29
C GLY A 328 -16.95 10.46 -4.32
N ASN A 329 -17.76 9.53 -4.82
CA ASN A 329 -18.71 8.77 -3.99
C ASN A 329 -18.19 7.42 -3.49
N PHE A 330 -17.01 6.99 -3.94
CA PHE A 330 -16.43 5.72 -3.50
C PHE A 330 -15.35 5.89 -2.43
N ALA A 331 -15.30 4.96 -1.50
CA ALA A 331 -14.18 4.82 -0.57
C ALA A 331 -13.98 3.36 -0.12
N MET A 332 -12.80 3.06 0.44
CA MET A 332 -12.49 1.73 0.94
C MET A 332 -13.04 1.55 2.34
N ILE A 333 -13.62 0.38 2.58
CA ILE A 333 -14.14 -0.04 3.90
C ILE A 333 -13.84 -1.52 4.15
N GLY A 334 -13.91 -1.93 5.42
CA GLY A 334 -13.80 -3.34 5.79
C GLY A 334 -14.98 -4.15 5.26
N SER A 335 -14.73 -5.40 4.84
CA SER A 335 -15.76 -6.25 4.21
C SER A 335 -16.96 -6.51 5.12
N ASP A 336 -16.74 -6.69 6.42
CA ASP A 336 -17.82 -6.93 7.40
C ASP A 336 -18.67 -5.68 7.61
N ALA A 337 -18.05 -4.51 7.62
CA ALA A 337 -18.75 -3.24 7.74
C ALA A 337 -19.60 -2.95 6.48
N ASN A 338 -19.09 -3.25 5.29
CA ASN A 338 -19.81 -3.09 4.04
C ASN A 338 -21.08 -3.94 3.99
N SER A 339 -21.01 -5.20 4.42
CA SER A 339 -22.14 -6.13 4.40
C SER A 339 -23.32 -5.66 5.26
N SER A 340 -23.06 -4.87 6.31
CA SER A 340 -24.06 -4.41 7.25
C SER A 340 -24.67 -3.03 6.94
N GLY A 341 -24.07 -2.25 6.04
CA GLY A 341 -24.43 -0.83 5.82
C GLY A 341 -24.73 -0.41 4.39
N SER A 342 -24.81 -1.35 3.45
CA SER A 342 -24.89 -1.05 2.01
C SER A 342 -26.07 -0.18 1.60
N ASP A 343 -27.21 -0.23 2.34
CA ASP A 343 -28.44 0.51 2.03
C ASP A 343 -28.66 1.74 2.90
N TRP A 344 -27.75 2.04 3.81
CA TRP A 344 -27.93 3.16 4.74
C TRP A 344 -27.79 4.51 4.02
N ASN A 345 -28.61 5.48 4.44
CA ASN A 345 -28.43 6.87 4.02
C ASN A 345 -27.06 7.41 4.48
N PRO A 346 -26.55 8.44 3.83
CA PRO A 346 -25.30 9.09 4.24
C PRO A 346 -25.26 9.47 5.73
N ILE A 347 -26.35 10.05 6.26
CA ILE A 347 -26.44 10.43 7.67
C ILE A 347 -26.45 9.22 8.61
N ASP A 348 -27.06 8.10 8.21
CA ASP A 348 -27.07 6.88 9.00
C ASP A 348 -25.66 6.26 9.04
N LYS A 349 -24.94 6.26 7.91
CA LYS A 349 -23.52 5.87 7.85
C LYS A 349 -22.67 6.76 8.74
N LYS A 350 -22.87 8.10 8.69
CA LYS A 350 -22.20 9.04 9.56
C LYS A 350 -22.44 8.69 11.03
N ASN A 351 -23.69 8.54 11.46
CA ASN A 351 -24.05 8.21 12.83
C ASN A 351 -23.40 6.89 13.27
N ARG A 352 -23.42 5.88 12.41
CA ARG A 352 -22.87 4.58 12.73
C ARG A 352 -21.34 4.60 12.88
N TYR A 353 -20.64 5.27 11.96
CA TYR A 353 -19.18 5.20 11.89
C TYR A 353 -18.47 6.30 12.67
N LEU A 354 -19.09 7.47 12.92
CA LEU A 354 -18.52 8.50 13.78
C LEU A 354 -18.85 8.32 15.25
N ASP A 355 -20.11 7.98 15.57
CA ASP A 355 -20.60 7.98 16.95
C ASP A 355 -20.34 6.65 17.68
N SER A 356 -19.95 5.61 16.96
CA SER A 356 -19.60 4.35 17.59
C SER A 356 -18.26 4.47 18.31
N LYS A 357 -18.24 4.14 19.62
CA LYS A 357 -16.99 3.97 20.41
C LYS A 357 -16.03 2.92 19.81
N SER A 358 -16.52 2.15 18.85
CA SER A 358 -15.77 1.21 18.00
C SER A 358 -15.23 1.86 16.73
N ASN A 359 -14.87 3.13 16.77
CA ASN A 359 -14.21 3.83 15.66
C ASN A 359 -12.87 3.15 15.34
N GLN A 360 -13.00 1.99 14.72
CA GLN A 360 -11.89 1.11 14.39
C GLN A 360 -11.24 1.71 13.17
N VAL A 361 -10.06 2.24 13.33
CA VAL A 361 -9.18 2.69 12.26
C VAL A 361 -9.06 1.63 11.15
N SER A 362 -9.20 0.35 11.50
CA SER A 362 -9.21 -0.77 10.58
C SER A 362 -10.42 -0.83 9.64
N THR A 363 -11.56 -0.21 10.02
CA THR A 363 -12.81 -0.34 9.27
C THR A 363 -12.92 0.62 8.10
N ALA A 364 -12.38 1.83 8.22
CA ALA A 364 -12.56 2.89 7.24
C ALA A 364 -11.23 3.43 6.71
N SER A 365 -11.21 3.81 5.42
CA SER A 365 -10.12 4.56 4.81
C SER A 365 -10.11 6.02 5.28
N LEU A 366 -9.00 6.73 5.06
CA LEU A 366 -8.93 8.17 5.34
C LEU A 366 -9.91 8.94 4.46
N LYS A 367 -10.02 8.55 3.18
CA LYS A 367 -11.00 9.13 2.27
C LYS A 367 -12.41 8.99 2.79
N PHE A 368 -12.79 7.79 3.30
CA PHE A 368 -14.11 7.55 3.89
C PHE A 368 -14.34 8.40 5.13
N ARG A 369 -13.34 8.53 6.01
CA ARG A 369 -13.42 9.35 7.21
C ARG A 369 -13.67 10.83 6.90
N ILE A 370 -13.06 11.34 5.82
CA ILE A 370 -13.30 12.70 5.34
C ILE A 370 -14.74 12.86 4.84
N MET A 371 -15.26 11.90 4.07
CA MET A 371 -16.65 11.91 3.59
C MET A 371 -17.67 11.93 4.74
N LEU A 372 -17.40 11.14 5.80
CA LEU A 372 -18.22 11.17 7.03
C LEU A 372 -18.24 12.57 7.67
N GLN A 373 -17.07 13.25 7.70
CA GLN A 373 -16.97 14.59 8.29
C GLN A 373 -17.72 15.64 7.46
N ILE A 374 -17.59 15.59 6.12
CA ILE A 374 -18.34 16.49 5.23
C ILE A 374 -19.84 16.32 5.42
N CYS A 375 -20.33 15.07 5.52
CA CYS A 375 -21.72 14.80 5.80
C CYS A 375 -22.17 15.34 7.16
N GLN A 376 -21.33 15.25 8.20
CA GLN A 376 -21.59 15.86 9.51
C GLN A 376 -21.68 17.38 9.40
N ASP A 377 -20.75 18.01 8.69
CA ASP A 377 -20.70 19.47 8.51
C ASP A 377 -21.97 19.98 7.83
N ASN A 378 -22.40 19.29 6.76
CA ASN A 378 -23.66 19.61 6.05
C ASN A 378 -24.90 19.46 6.93
N TYR A 379 -24.93 18.43 7.79
CA TYR A 379 -26.01 18.24 8.74
C TYR A 379 -26.03 19.34 9.80
N ASP A 380 -24.88 19.69 10.37
CA ASP A 380 -24.73 20.71 11.39
C ASP A 380 -25.05 22.12 10.86
N ASP A 381 -24.66 22.41 9.61
CA ASP A 381 -25.02 23.67 8.95
C ASP A 381 -26.54 23.77 8.78
N GLY A 382 -27.21 22.69 8.36
CA GLY A 382 -28.66 22.62 8.27
C GLY A 382 -29.39 22.83 9.61
N ILE A 383 -28.78 22.42 10.73
CA ILE A 383 -29.33 22.71 12.06
C ILE A 383 -29.19 24.18 12.44
N LYS A 384 -28.04 24.79 12.11
CA LYS A 384 -27.75 26.20 12.45
C LYS A 384 -28.47 27.18 11.53
N ASN A 385 -28.63 26.80 10.27
CA ASN A 385 -29.20 27.61 9.21
C ASN A 385 -30.30 26.82 8.49
N GLU A 386 -31.54 27.06 8.84
CA GLU A 386 -32.70 26.34 8.27
C GLU A 386 -32.77 26.45 6.74
N THR A 387 -32.25 27.53 6.15
CA THR A 387 -32.19 27.67 4.68
C THR A 387 -31.15 26.80 4.02
N ALA A 388 -30.15 26.33 4.77
CA ALA A 388 -29.12 25.37 4.30
C ALA A 388 -29.53 23.92 4.55
N LYS A 389 -30.67 23.68 5.23
CA LYS A 389 -31.16 22.34 5.56
C LYS A 389 -31.46 21.54 4.31
N ARG A 390 -30.78 20.41 4.20
CA ARG A 390 -30.96 19.47 3.11
C ARG A 390 -32.06 18.46 3.45
N PRO A 391 -32.78 17.93 2.45
CA PRO A 391 -33.69 16.81 2.67
C PRO A 391 -32.96 15.61 3.31
N PHE A 392 -33.68 14.87 4.15
CA PHE A 392 -33.13 13.65 4.77
C PHE A 392 -32.58 12.69 3.73
N GLY A 393 -31.35 12.23 3.94
CA GLY A 393 -30.60 11.34 3.05
C GLY A 393 -29.87 12.06 1.93
N LEU A 394 -29.95 13.39 1.83
CA LEU A 394 -29.21 14.22 0.87
C LEU A 394 -28.15 15.11 1.54
N GLU A 395 -27.75 14.79 2.77
CA GLU A 395 -26.63 15.42 3.48
C GLU A 395 -25.29 15.20 2.76
N TRP A 396 -25.28 14.23 1.85
CA TRP A 396 -24.26 13.98 0.85
C TRP A 396 -24.93 13.84 -0.52
N ASN A 397 -24.73 14.82 -1.40
CA ASN A 397 -25.35 14.89 -2.71
C ASN A 397 -24.34 14.94 -3.85
N VAL A 398 -24.76 15.19 -5.09
CA VAL A 398 -23.91 15.22 -6.28
C VAL A 398 -22.86 16.34 -6.22
N ASP A 399 -23.20 17.49 -5.65
CA ASP A 399 -22.26 18.60 -5.52
C ASP A 399 -21.13 18.23 -4.55
N ASP A 400 -21.46 17.59 -3.42
CA ASP A 400 -20.46 17.08 -2.47
C ASP A 400 -19.56 16.02 -3.10
N MET A 401 -20.12 15.11 -3.91
CA MET A 401 -19.35 14.09 -4.63
C MET A 401 -18.35 14.73 -5.59
N ASN A 402 -18.79 15.74 -6.35
CA ASN A 402 -17.96 16.44 -7.31
C ASN A 402 -16.83 17.22 -6.61
N GLU A 403 -17.18 18.01 -5.59
CA GLU A 403 -16.21 18.81 -4.85
C GLU A 403 -15.19 17.90 -4.13
N HIS A 404 -15.66 16.82 -3.51
CA HIS A 404 -14.77 15.86 -2.87
C HIS A 404 -13.81 15.20 -3.88
N GLN A 405 -14.31 14.82 -5.07
CA GLN A 405 -13.46 14.30 -6.14
C GLN A 405 -12.38 15.29 -6.54
N GLU A 406 -12.73 16.54 -6.78
CA GLU A 406 -11.77 17.59 -7.16
C GLU A 406 -10.69 17.79 -6.11
N ARG A 407 -11.08 17.81 -4.81
CA ARG A 407 -10.14 17.96 -3.70
C ARG A 407 -9.18 16.77 -3.58
N MET A 408 -9.70 15.54 -3.68
CA MET A 408 -8.88 14.34 -3.68
C MET A 408 -7.92 14.33 -4.88
N LEU A 409 -8.39 14.69 -6.07
CA LEU A 409 -7.52 14.77 -7.25
C LEU A 409 -6.42 15.84 -7.10
N LYS A 410 -6.70 16.98 -6.47
CA LYS A 410 -5.66 17.99 -6.16
C LYS A 410 -4.55 17.43 -5.26
N ILE A 411 -4.89 16.47 -4.38
CA ILE A 411 -3.91 15.84 -3.48
C ILE A 411 -3.11 14.76 -4.23
N VAL A 412 -3.77 13.88 -4.97
CA VAL A 412 -3.12 12.73 -5.60
C VAL A 412 -2.34 13.09 -6.86
N MET A 413 -2.75 14.14 -7.60
CA MET A 413 -2.08 14.58 -8.82
C MET A 413 -0.84 15.46 -8.57
N LYS A 414 -0.53 15.79 -7.32
CA LYS A 414 0.74 16.40 -6.95
C LYS A 414 1.81 15.31 -6.88
N SER A 415 2.70 15.25 -7.87
CA SER A 415 3.92 14.44 -7.85
C SER A 415 4.95 15.00 -6.89
#